data_7bff371607dea3e79058e36c2a150210
#
_entry.id   7bff371607dea3e79058e36c2a150210
#
_cell.length_a   1.000
_cell.length_b   1.000
_cell.length_c   1.000
_cell.angle_alpha   90.00
_cell.angle_beta   90.00
_cell.angle_gamma   90.00
#
_symmetry.space_group_name_H-M   'P 1'
#
loop_
_entity.id
_entity.type
_entity.pdbx_description
1 polymer ?
#
loop_
_entity_poly.entity_id
_entity_poly.type
_entity_poly.pdbx_seq_one_letter_code
_entity_poly.pdbx_strand_id
1 'polypeptide(L)'
;MERESAWKRYDEDQLAELEQLAAGYIDFISESKTEREFSAAAIRSAEAAGYESLDAAISAGRKLAPGDKVWATMRNKAVILVQLGARPLTDGMNILGAHIDSPRLDVKQNPLYESSELAFMDTHYYGGIKHYQWVTVPLALHGVIAKKDGSVVDVKIGEDADDPVFCISDLLIHLANQQMGKKANEVVEGEALDILVGNRPLVVRDEDGEAKEQKAPVKAFALKLLADKYGIEEEDFLSAELEVVPAGRARDLGFDRSMVLGYGQDDSVCAYTSLVAQLAVAGEELDRAAVCVLVDKEEIGSVGATGMASQFFENTIAEIMELAGEGGILPLRRALAASAMLSSDVSAGFDPAYASVFEAKNSAYLGHGLVFNKYTGARGKSGSNDARAEYMARIRKIMDDAGVQFQTCELGKVDAGGGGTIAYIPAKYGMDVIDSGVAVLSMHSPWEATSKADIYEAERGYEAFLRA
;
A
#
# COMPACT_ATOMS: atom_id res chain seq x y z
N MET A 1 -27.70 3.13 13.86
CA MET A 1 -28.45 3.29 12.58
C MET A 1 -27.81 2.31 11.63
N GLU A 2 -28.52 1.28 11.18
CA GLU A 2 -28.04 0.36 10.16
C GLU A 2 -28.22 1.01 8.80
N ARG A 3 -27.14 1.09 8.00
CA ARG A 3 -27.24 1.45 6.59
C ARG A 3 -27.41 0.18 5.77
N GLU A 4 -28.22 0.24 4.73
CA GLU A 4 -28.42 -0.89 3.83
C GLU A 4 -27.13 -1.20 3.07
N SER A 5 -27.00 -2.47 2.65
CA SER A 5 -25.95 -2.88 1.72
C SER A 5 -26.02 -2.06 0.43
N ALA A 6 -24.88 -1.56 -0.03
CA ALA A 6 -24.75 -0.79 -1.26
C ALA A 6 -25.24 -1.57 -2.50
N TRP A 7 -25.03 -2.89 -2.51
CA TRP A 7 -25.50 -3.79 -3.57
C TRP A 7 -27.00 -3.69 -3.90
N LYS A 8 -27.82 -3.27 -2.94
CA LYS A 8 -29.27 -3.13 -3.14
C LYS A 8 -29.69 -1.88 -3.90
N ARG A 9 -28.74 -0.98 -4.16
CA ARG A 9 -29.01 0.35 -4.70
C ARG A 9 -28.58 0.54 -6.14
N TYR A 10 -27.70 -0.33 -6.63
CA TYR A 10 -27.11 -0.21 -7.95
C TYR A 10 -28.08 -0.59 -9.06
N ASP A 11 -28.16 0.25 -10.07
CA ASP A 11 -28.75 -0.07 -11.36
C ASP A 11 -27.71 -0.80 -12.27
N GLU A 12 -28.13 -1.13 -13.49
CA GLU A 12 -27.30 -1.87 -14.45
C GLU A 12 -26.05 -1.07 -14.89
N ASP A 13 -26.17 0.25 -15.03
CA ASP A 13 -25.06 1.12 -15.43
C ASP A 13 -24.02 1.21 -14.30
N GLN A 14 -24.47 1.42 -13.08
CA GLN A 14 -23.60 1.45 -11.90
C GLN A 14 -22.91 0.09 -11.65
N LEU A 15 -23.56 -1.02 -11.90
CA LEU A 15 -22.94 -2.35 -11.83
C LEU A 15 -21.85 -2.51 -12.90
N ALA A 16 -22.06 -1.98 -14.10
CA ALA A 16 -21.04 -2.02 -15.16
C ALA A 16 -19.82 -1.15 -14.81
N GLU A 17 -20.03 0.05 -14.28
CA GLU A 17 -18.96 0.94 -13.79
C GLU A 17 -18.16 0.29 -12.64
N LEU A 18 -18.85 -0.31 -11.67
CA LEU A 18 -18.27 -1.04 -10.55
C LEU A 18 -17.36 -2.19 -11.04
N GLU A 19 -17.86 -3.00 -11.97
CA GLU A 19 -17.08 -4.12 -12.51
C GLU A 19 -15.86 -3.64 -13.30
N GLN A 20 -15.99 -2.53 -14.04
CA GLN A 20 -14.87 -1.92 -14.76
C GLN A 20 -13.80 -1.40 -13.78
N LEU A 21 -14.20 -0.68 -12.73
CA LEU A 21 -13.28 -0.18 -11.70
C LEU A 21 -12.59 -1.35 -10.98
N ALA A 22 -13.36 -2.37 -10.58
CA ALA A 22 -12.82 -3.55 -9.90
C ALA A 22 -11.84 -4.34 -10.77
N ALA A 23 -12.10 -4.48 -12.07
CA ALA A 23 -11.17 -5.11 -13.00
C ALA A 23 -9.87 -4.31 -13.11
N GLY A 24 -9.94 -3.00 -13.23
CA GLY A 24 -8.77 -2.11 -13.20
C GLY A 24 -7.98 -2.22 -11.90
N TYR A 25 -8.67 -2.31 -10.77
CA TYR A 25 -8.04 -2.53 -9.47
C TYR A 25 -7.32 -3.88 -9.38
N ILE A 26 -7.97 -4.97 -9.79
CA ILE A 26 -7.37 -6.32 -9.81
C ILE A 26 -6.09 -6.34 -10.65
N ASP A 27 -6.10 -5.70 -11.81
CA ASP A 27 -4.93 -5.58 -12.67
C ASP A 27 -3.82 -4.75 -11.99
N PHE A 28 -4.18 -3.61 -11.43
CA PHE A 28 -3.24 -2.69 -10.80
C PHE A 28 -2.52 -3.33 -9.59
N ILE A 29 -3.28 -3.91 -8.64
CA ILE A 29 -2.71 -4.54 -7.42
C ILE A 29 -1.88 -5.79 -7.76
N SER A 30 -2.21 -6.47 -8.86
CA SER A 30 -1.44 -7.63 -9.33
C SER A 30 -0.07 -7.26 -9.90
N GLU A 31 0.06 -6.07 -10.48
CA GLU A 31 1.29 -5.59 -11.12
C GLU A 31 2.13 -4.69 -10.20
N SER A 32 1.53 -4.18 -9.12
CA SER A 32 2.14 -3.16 -8.23
C SER A 32 2.15 -3.65 -6.79
N LYS A 33 2.97 -4.67 -6.49
CA LYS A 33 3.04 -5.32 -5.18
C LYS A 33 4.00 -4.67 -4.19
N THR A 34 4.82 -3.73 -4.68
CA THR A 34 5.78 -2.98 -3.87
C THR A 34 5.51 -1.48 -3.98
N GLU A 35 5.96 -0.71 -3.00
CA GLU A 35 5.80 0.76 -3.03
C GLU A 35 6.51 1.41 -4.24
N ARG A 36 7.59 0.81 -4.75
CA ARG A 36 8.27 1.27 -5.97
C ARG A 36 7.42 1.04 -7.21
N GLU A 37 6.84 -0.15 -7.34
CA GLU A 37 5.96 -0.50 -8.46
C GLU A 37 4.71 0.37 -8.46
N PHE A 38 4.09 0.55 -7.26
CA PHE A 38 2.91 1.41 -7.09
C PHE A 38 3.22 2.87 -7.48
N SER A 39 4.29 3.44 -6.93
CA SER A 39 4.71 4.80 -7.22
C SER A 39 4.97 5.00 -8.72
N ALA A 40 5.66 4.07 -9.38
CA ALA A 40 5.91 4.11 -10.82
C ALA A 40 4.62 4.01 -11.65
N ALA A 41 3.66 3.16 -11.25
CA ALA A 41 2.36 3.04 -11.91
C ALA A 41 1.52 4.31 -11.73
N ALA A 42 1.51 4.89 -10.53
CA ALA A 42 0.81 6.14 -10.23
C ALA A 42 1.34 7.31 -11.07
N ILE A 43 2.67 7.43 -11.20
CA ILE A 43 3.30 8.47 -12.04
C ILE A 43 2.91 8.29 -13.50
N ARG A 44 2.99 7.08 -14.05
CA ARG A 44 2.57 6.82 -15.45
C ARG A 44 1.12 7.21 -15.70
N SER A 45 0.23 6.88 -14.76
CA SER A 45 -1.19 7.22 -14.84
C SER A 45 -1.42 8.74 -14.76
N ALA A 46 -0.67 9.43 -13.89
CA ALA A 46 -0.72 10.87 -13.76
C ALA A 46 -0.24 11.59 -15.02
N GLU A 47 0.89 11.15 -15.61
CA GLU A 47 1.40 11.69 -16.86
C GLU A 47 0.41 11.52 -18.03
N ALA A 48 -0.24 10.35 -18.10
CA ALA A 48 -1.30 10.09 -19.08
C ALA A 48 -2.51 11.02 -18.91
N ALA A 49 -2.81 11.47 -17.67
CA ALA A 49 -3.85 12.45 -17.34
C ALA A 49 -3.37 13.91 -17.46
N GLY A 50 -2.14 14.13 -17.93
CA GLY A 50 -1.57 15.46 -18.21
C GLY A 50 -0.97 16.15 -16.98
N TYR A 51 -0.59 15.40 -15.95
CA TYR A 51 0.28 15.92 -14.89
C TYR A 51 1.73 15.99 -15.40
N GLU A 52 2.45 17.02 -15.00
CA GLU A 52 3.88 17.15 -15.29
C GLU A 52 4.73 17.02 -14.01
N SER A 53 6.00 16.71 -14.19
CA SER A 53 6.93 16.66 -13.05
C SER A 53 7.11 18.05 -12.43
N LEU A 54 6.95 18.14 -11.09
CA LEU A 54 7.23 19.36 -10.36
C LEU A 54 8.70 19.78 -10.49
N ASP A 55 9.65 18.84 -10.48
CA ASP A 55 11.07 19.11 -10.69
C ASP A 55 11.35 19.73 -12.06
N ALA A 56 10.62 19.29 -13.10
CA ALA A 56 10.70 19.88 -14.42
C ALA A 56 10.15 21.32 -14.44
N ALA A 57 9.02 21.56 -13.77
CA ALA A 57 8.43 22.88 -13.64
C ALA A 57 9.36 23.84 -12.88
N ILE A 58 9.99 23.40 -11.78
CA ILE A 58 10.98 24.16 -11.00
C ILE A 58 12.19 24.49 -11.89
N SER A 59 12.76 23.50 -12.57
CA SER A 59 13.94 23.67 -13.40
C SER A 59 13.70 24.65 -14.57
N ALA A 60 12.47 24.68 -15.10
CA ALA A 60 12.06 25.59 -16.16
C ALA A 60 11.68 26.99 -15.64
N GLY A 61 11.58 27.19 -14.30
CA GLY A 61 11.06 28.42 -13.70
C GLY A 61 9.61 28.72 -14.07
N ARG A 62 8.82 27.66 -14.37
CA ARG A 62 7.43 27.77 -14.79
C ARG A 62 6.56 28.32 -13.67
N LYS A 63 5.70 29.28 -13.98
CA LYS A 63 4.66 29.74 -13.06
C LYS A 63 3.45 28.81 -13.16
N LEU A 64 2.92 28.44 -12.00
CA LEU A 64 1.71 27.63 -11.90
C LEU A 64 0.47 28.52 -11.74
N ALA A 65 -0.62 28.09 -12.34
CA ALA A 65 -1.92 28.76 -12.36
C ALA A 65 -3.07 27.76 -12.06
N PRO A 66 -4.27 28.26 -11.73
CA PRO A 66 -5.43 27.38 -11.56
C PRO A 66 -5.63 26.42 -12.72
N GLY A 67 -5.88 25.14 -12.43
CA GLY A 67 -5.99 24.03 -13.38
C GLY A 67 -4.67 23.35 -13.75
N ASP A 68 -3.51 23.92 -13.40
CA ASP A 68 -2.22 23.24 -13.59
C ASP A 68 -2.12 22.01 -12.70
N LYS A 69 -1.48 20.96 -13.25
CA LYS A 69 -1.36 19.64 -12.65
C LYS A 69 0.10 19.25 -12.55
N VAL A 70 0.56 18.94 -11.35
CA VAL A 70 1.95 18.52 -11.11
C VAL A 70 2.01 17.26 -10.24
N TRP A 71 3.06 16.47 -10.46
CA TRP A 71 3.43 15.36 -9.58
C TRP A 71 4.85 15.52 -9.04
N ALA A 72 5.07 15.03 -7.83
CA ALA A 72 6.39 14.93 -7.21
C ALA A 72 6.59 13.52 -6.64
N THR A 73 7.84 13.06 -6.59
CA THR A 73 8.18 11.76 -5.98
C THR A 73 9.34 11.88 -5.00
N MET A 74 9.34 11.03 -3.99
CA MET A 74 10.43 10.88 -3.04
C MET A 74 11.03 9.49 -3.16
N ARG A 75 12.26 9.42 -3.72
CA ARG A 75 13.03 8.16 -3.83
C ARG A 75 12.30 7.05 -4.60
N ASN A 76 11.36 7.38 -5.47
CA ASN A 76 10.49 6.44 -6.20
C ASN A 76 9.65 5.52 -5.28
N LYS A 77 9.37 5.93 -4.04
CA LYS A 77 8.61 5.16 -3.03
C LYS A 77 7.45 5.93 -2.41
N ALA A 78 7.33 7.21 -2.71
CA ALA A 78 6.20 8.04 -2.36
C ALA A 78 5.92 9.00 -3.50
N VAL A 79 4.65 9.35 -3.70
CA VAL A 79 4.24 10.26 -4.78
C VAL A 79 3.13 11.20 -4.30
N ILE A 80 3.19 12.44 -4.79
CA ILE A 80 2.16 13.45 -4.54
C ILE A 80 1.70 13.98 -5.90
N LEU A 81 0.38 14.01 -6.10
CA LEU A 81 -0.26 14.65 -7.23
C LEU A 81 -1.02 15.87 -6.75
N VAL A 82 -0.91 17.00 -7.45
CA VAL A 82 -1.61 18.23 -7.13
C VAL A 82 -2.22 18.81 -8.40
N GLN A 83 -3.50 19.16 -8.33
CA GLN A 83 -4.18 20.00 -9.31
C GLN A 83 -4.58 21.30 -8.61
N LEU A 84 -4.15 22.44 -9.13
CA LEU A 84 -4.48 23.73 -8.55
C LEU A 84 -5.95 24.10 -8.80
N GLY A 85 -6.64 24.53 -7.75
CA GLY A 85 -7.99 25.07 -7.82
C GLY A 85 -8.04 26.56 -8.16
N ALA A 86 -9.24 27.11 -8.26
CA ALA A 86 -9.47 28.53 -8.52
C ALA A 86 -9.11 29.44 -7.33
N ARG A 87 -9.23 28.93 -6.10
CA ARG A 87 -8.84 29.65 -4.88
C ARG A 87 -7.35 29.57 -4.60
N PRO A 88 -6.81 30.58 -3.91
CA PRO A 88 -5.46 30.52 -3.38
C PRO A 88 -5.25 29.27 -2.49
N LEU A 89 -4.05 28.72 -2.52
CA LEU A 89 -3.67 27.58 -1.66
C LEU A 89 -3.80 27.92 -0.16
N THR A 90 -3.65 29.22 0.20
CA THR A 90 -3.87 29.69 1.58
C THR A 90 -5.29 29.51 2.10
N ASP A 91 -6.28 29.29 1.23
CA ASP A 91 -7.65 28.93 1.61
C ASP A 91 -7.81 27.45 1.94
N GLY A 92 -6.75 26.66 1.76
CA GLY A 92 -6.68 25.21 2.03
C GLY A 92 -6.93 24.35 0.81
N MET A 93 -6.58 23.08 0.95
CA MET A 93 -6.65 22.03 -0.07
C MET A 93 -7.59 20.93 0.38
N ASN A 94 -8.17 20.19 -0.56
CA ASN A 94 -8.83 18.90 -0.30
C ASN A 94 -7.82 17.79 -0.61
N ILE A 95 -7.48 16.97 0.39
CA ILE A 95 -6.37 16.03 0.34
C ILE A 95 -6.88 14.60 0.54
N LEU A 96 -6.54 13.70 -0.37
CA LEU A 96 -6.60 12.26 -0.18
C LEU A 96 -5.20 11.77 0.18
N GLY A 97 -5.07 10.96 1.22
CA GLY A 97 -3.79 10.40 1.61
C GLY A 97 -3.91 8.93 1.96
N ALA A 98 -3.01 8.10 1.47
CA ALA A 98 -2.97 6.66 1.70
C ALA A 98 -1.52 6.18 1.75
N HIS A 99 -1.29 4.97 2.27
CA HIS A 99 0.03 4.35 2.14
C HIS A 99 0.08 3.32 1.01
N ILE A 100 1.28 3.01 0.55
CA ILE A 100 1.53 2.12 -0.58
C ILE A 100 2.53 1.01 -0.27
N ASP A 101 2.99 0.94 0.97
CA ASP A 101 3.70 -0.22 1.51
C ASP A 101 2.69 -1.21 2.11
N SER A 102 3.08 -2.48 2.21
CA SER A 102 2.26 -3.56 2.77
C SER A 102 3.13 -4.51 3.57
N PRO A 103 2.57 -5.25 4.56
CA PRO A 103 3.32 -6.25 5.30
C PRO A 103 3.90 -7.33 4.40
N ARG A 104 5.17 -7.63 4.58
CA ARG A 104 5.95 -8.53 3.71
C ARG A 104 7.17 -9.10 4.40
N LEU A 105 8.05 -9.75 3.63
CA LEU A 105 9.39 -10.11 4.07
C LEU A 105 10.42 -9.36 3.22
N ASP A 106 11.42 -8.76 3.85
CA ASP A 106 12.56 -8.13 3.18
C ASP A 106 13.76 -9.07 3.19
N VAL A 107 14.47 -9.17 2.07
CA VAL A 107 15.70 -9.93 1.98
C VAL A 107 16.83 -9.23 2.74
N LYS A 108 17.55 -9.96 3.60
CA LYS A 108 18.68 -9.43 4.37
C LYS A 108 19.87 -9.09 3.45
N GLN A 109 20.85 -8.32 3.97
CA GLN A 109 22.01 -7.86 3.20
C GLN A 109 23.00 -8.98 2.83
N ASN A 110 23.08 -10.05 3.61
CA ASN A 110 23.90 -11.23 3.32
C ASN A 110 23.00 -12.47 3.29
N PRO A 111 22.12 -12.60 2.26
CA PRO A 111 20.96 -13.48 2.38
C PRO A 111 21.27 -14.93 2.06
N LEU A 112 22.16 -15.20 1.13
CA LEU A 112 22.33 -16.53 0.56
C LEU A 112 23.18 -17.46 1.41
N TYR A 113 22.61 -18.59 1.80
CA TYR A 113 23.34 -19.68 2.46
C TYR A 113 22.90 -21.04 1.92
N GLU A 114 23.69 -22.06 2.23
CA GLU A 114 23.38 -23.46 1.89
C GLU A 114 23.47 -24.31 3.15
N SER A 115 22.48 -25.17 3.35
CA SER A 115 22.46 -26.18 4.40
C SER A 115 21.85 -27.47 3.88
N SER A 116 22.52 -28.60 4.08
CA SER A 116 22.05 -29.93 3.66
C SER A 116 21.65 -30.00 2.18
N GLU A 117 22.46 -29.40 1.31
CA GLU A 117 22.23 -29.33 -0.15
C GLU A 117 20.93 -28.61 -0.55
N LEU A 118 20.48 -27.70 0.30
CA LEU A 118 19.39 -26.75 0.02
C LEU A 118 19.93 -25.33 0.12
N ALA A 119 19.65 -24.49 -0.85
CA ALA A 119 19.98 -23.09 -0.83
C ALA A 119 18.77 -22.27 -0.35
N PHE A 120 19.05 -21.36 0.55
CA PHE A 120 18.07 -20.47 1.17
C PHE A 120 18.46 -19.00 1.00
N MET A 121 17.49 -18.12 1.19
CA MET A 121 17.68 -16.69 1.28
C MET A 121 17.06 -16.19 2.59
N ASP A 122 17.92 -15.62 3.46
CA ASP A 122 17.53 -15.02 4.75
C ASP A 122 16.61 -13.84 4.55
N THR A 123 15.55 -13.76 5.35
CA THR A 123 14.61 -12.64 5.33
C THR A 123 14.41 -12.00 6.72
N HIS A 124 13.83 -10.81 6.71
CA HIS A 124 13.30 -10.15 7.89
C HIS A 124 11.86 -9.70 7.61
N TYR A 125 10.93 -10.00 8.49
CA TYR A 125 9.56 -9.53 8.28
C TYR A 125 9.44 -8.01 8.44
N TYR A 126 8.53 -7.41 7.67
CA TYR A 126 8.20 -6.00 7.62
C TYR A 126 6.72 -5.84 7.98
N GLY A 127 6.42 -4.90 8.93
CA GLY A 127 5.06 -4.72 9.45
C GLY A 127 4.61 -5.83 10.41
N GLY A 128 3.36 -5.79 10.81
CA GLY A 128 2.78 -6.71 11.77
C GLY A 128 2.16 -7.95 11.12
N ILE A 129 2.89 -9.06 11.04
CA ILE A 129 2.40 -10.30 10.42
C ILE A 129 2.22 -11.45 11.44
N LYS A 130 1.35 -12.40 11.08
CA LYS A 130 1.29 -13.72 11.73
C LYS A 130 2.20 -14.67 10.96
N HIS A 131 3.37 -15.00 11.49
CA HIS A 131 4.41 -15.77 10.81
C HIS A 131 3.88 -17.08 10.19
N TYR A 132 2.98 -17.78 10.88
CA TYR A 132 2.41 -19.05 10.42
C TYR A 132 1.54 -18.95 9.16
N GLN A 133 1.14 -17.73 8.76
CA GLN A 133 0.40 -17.53 7.50
C GLN A 133 1.31 -17.48 6.27
N TRP A 134 2.61 -17.28 6.46
CA TRP A 134 3.60 -17.10 5.39
C TRP A 134 4.31 -18.38 4.97
N VAL A 135 4.19 -19.47 5.75
CA VAL A 135 4.76 -20.76 5.38
C VAL A 135 3.88 -21.49 4.37
N THR A 136 4.49 -22.30 3.50
CA THR A 136 3.85 -23.15 2.49
C THR A 136 2.99 -22.44 1.43
N VAL A 137 3.14 -21.13 1.29
CA VAL A 137 2.52 -20.36 0.22
C VAL A 137 3.54 -20.08 -0.90
N PRO A 138 3.13 -20.05 -2.18
CA PRO A 138 3.99 -19.58 -3.25
C PRO A 138 4.35 -18.10 -3.06
N LEU A 139 5.64 -17.79 -3.17
CA LEU A 139 6.20 -16.45 -2.99
C LEU A 139 6.95 -16.01 -4.24
N ALA A 140 6.92 -14.72 -4.50
CA ALA A 140 7.65 -14.02 -5.55
C ALA A 140 8.70 -13.10 -4.95
N LEU A 141 9.70 -12.72 -5.74
CA LEU A 141 10.77 -11.79 -5.36
C LEU A 141 10.69 -10.56 -6.25
N HIS A 142 10.48 -9.40 -5.65
CA HIS A 142 10.38 -8.10 -6.31
C HIS A 142 11.39 -7.11 -5.75
N GLY A 143 11.74 -6.10 -6.51
CA GLY A 143 12.52 -4.97 -6.02
C GLY A 143 13.66 -4.57 -6.92
N VAL A 144 14.69 -3.96 -6.35
CA VAL A 144 15.82 -3.41 -7.10
C VAL A 144 17.15 -3.75 -6.45
N ILE A 145 18.18 -3.84 -7.28
CA ILE A 145 19.59 -3.96 -6.85
C ILE A 145 20.35 -2.78 -7.44
N ALA A 146 20.89 -1.90 -6.58
CA ALA A 146 21.76 -0.80 -6.98
C ALA A 146 23.20 -1.25 -6.98
N LYS A 147 23.86 -1.24 -8.16
CA LYS A 147 25.24 -1.68 -8.33
C LYS A 147 26.23 -0.55 -8.02
N LYS A 148 27.47 -0.90 -7.74
CA LYS A 148 28.56 0.06 -7.43
C LYS A 148 28.85 1.06 -8.55
N ASP A 149 28.55 0.73 -9.80
CA ASP A 149 28.71 1.63 -10.94
C ASP A 149 27.55 2.66 -11.09
N GLY A 150 26.56 2.59 -10.18
CA GLY A 150 25.38 3.46 -10.16
C GLY A 150 24.23 2.95 -11.02
N SER A 151 24.37 1.83 -11.70
CA SER A 151 23.24 1.20 -12.39
C SER A 151 22.28 0.55 -11.39
N VAL A 152 20.99 0.51 -11.74
CA VAL A 152 19.95 -0.13 -10.94
C VAL A 152 19.31 -1.22 -11.79
N VAL A 153 19.19 -2.40 -11.22
CA VAL A 153 18.60 -3.57 -11.86
C VAL A 153 17.26 -3.87 -11.19
N ASP A 154 16.18 -3.88 -11.97
CA ASP A 154 14.87 -4.33 -11.51
C ASP A 154 14.84 -5.86 -11.46
N VAL A 155 14.35 -6.39 -10.35
CA VAL A 155 14.19 -7.83 -10.12
C VAL A 155 12.71 -8.12 -9.93
N LYS A 156 12.16 -9.00 -10.77
CA LYS A 156 10.79 -9.51 -10.64
C LYS A 156 10.81 -10.98 -11.04
N ILE A 157 10.54 -11.89 -10.09
CA ILE A 157 10.58 -13.34 -10.28
C ILE A 157 9.41 -13.96 -9.53
N GLY A 158 8.61 -14.76 -10.19
CA GLY A 158 7.52 -15.54 -9.59
C GLY A 158 6.12 -15.12 -10.03
N GLU A 159 6.02 -14.17 -10.97
CA GLU A 159 4.74 -13.66 -11.45
C GLU A 159 4.35 -14.24 -12.82
N ASP A 160 5.31 -14.44 -13.70
CA ASP A 160 5.07 -15.00 -15.02
C ASP A 160 4.89 -16.52 -14.92
N ALA A 161 4.11 -17.10 -15.85
CA ALA A 161 3.81 -18.53 -15.87
C ALA A 161 5.06 -19.43 -16.00
N ASP A 162 6.13 -18.90 -16.59
CA ASP A 162 7.40 -19.58 -16.80
C ASP A 162 8.43 -19.30 -15.68
N ASP A 163 8.11 -18.40 -14.75
CA ASP A 163 8.99 -18.09 -13.62
C ASP A 163 8.91 -19.19 -12.55
N PRO A 164 10.01 -19.46 -11.84
CA PRO A 164 9.96 -20.22 -10.61
C PRO A 164 9.31 -19.41 -9.50
N VAL A 165 8.66 -20.06 -8.55
CA VAL A 165 8.22 -19.47 -7.29
C VAL A 165 9.10 -19.94 -6.14
N PHE A 166 9.04 -19.23 -5.02
CA PHE A 166 9.74 -19.55 -3.78
C PHE A 166 8.75 -20.00 -2.71
N CYS A 167 9.25 -20.55 -1.60
CA CYS A 167 8.41 -21.03 -0.52
C CYS A 167 9.21 -21.09 0.78
N ILE A 168 8.56 -20.80 1.88
CA ILE A 168 9.06 -21.11 3.22
C ILE A 168 8.51 -22.48 3.62
N SER A 169 9.39 -23.43 3.94
CA SER A 169 8.96 -24.76 4.36
C SER A 169 8.40 -24.76 5.78
N ASP A 170 7.45 -25.65 6.05
CA ASP A 170 6.95 -25.92 7.40
C ASP A 170 7.16 -27.39 7.76
N LEU A 171 7.17 -27.67 9.05
CA LEU A 171 7.34 -29.05 9.54
C LEU A 171 6.11 -29.87 9.24
N LEU A 172 6.32 -31.07 8.69
CA LEU A 172 5.21 -31.99 8.42
C LEU A 172 4.51 -32.42 9.74
N ILE A 173 3.19 -32.60 9.65
CA ILE A 173 2.34 -32.88 10.83
C ILE A 173 2.80 -34.10 11.66
N HIS A 174 3.38 -35.12 11.03
CA HIS A 174 3.81 -36.33 11.71
C HIS A 174 5.01 -36.13 12.66
N LEU A 175 5.77 -35.06 12.48
CA LEU A 175 6.90 -34.66 13.34
C LEU A 175 6.59 -33.43 14.18
N ALA A 176 5.43 -32.78 14.00
CA ALA A 176 5.10 -31.47 14.55
C ALA A 176 4.55 -31.48 16.00
N ASN A 177 4.61 -32.61 16.71
CA ASN A 177 3.98 -32.74 18.04
C ASN A 177 4.44 -31.65 19.03
N GLN A 178 5.72 -31.29 19.06
CA GLN A 178 6.24 -30.22 19.91
C GLN A 178 5.85 -28.83 19.36
N GLN A 179 5.89 -28.64 18.06
CA GLN A 179 5.52 -27.38 17.39
C GLN A 179 4.04 -27.06 17.66
N MET A 180 3.15 -28.03 17.54
CA MET A 180 1.71 -27.88 17.77
C MET A 180 1.34 -27.54 19.25
N GLY A 181 2.24 -27.77 20.18
CA GLY A 181 2.10 -27.37 21.57
C GLY A 181 2.52 -25.93 21.89
N LYS A 182 3.15 -25.22 20.94
CA LYS A 182 3.60 -23.82 21.09
C LYS A 182 2.42 -22.84 20.94
N LYS A 183 2.61 -21.61 21.45
CA LYS A 183 1.67 -20.52 21.15
C LYS A 183 1.78 -20.12 19.67
N ALA A 184 0.72 -19.58 19.13
CA ALA A 184 0.67 -19.20 17.70
C ALA A 184 1.79 -18.25 17.25
N ASN A 185 2.24 -17.34 18.13
CA ASN A 185 3.35 -16.43 17.85
C ASN A 185 4.74 -17.07 18.00
N GLU A 186 4.81 -18.32 18.44
CA GLU A 186 6.05 -19.09 18.65
C GLU A 186 6.14 -20.29 17.70
N VAL A 187 5.06 -20.60 16.98
CA VAL A 187 4.96 -21.82 16.15
C VAL A 187 5.88 -21.74 14.93
N VAL A 188 6.10 -20.53 14.40
CA VAL A 188 7.10 -20.21 13.37
C VAL A 188 7.91 -19.03 13.88
N GLU A 189 9.19 -19.22 14.06
CA GLU A 189 10.10 -18.17 14.53
C GLU A 189 10.45 -17.20 13.41
N GLY A 190 10.67 -15.91 13.70
CA GLY A 190 11.01 -14.91 12.68
C GLY A 190 12.26 -15.25 11.87
N GLU A 191 13.27 -15.80 12.53
CA GLU A 191 14.52 -16.27 11.86
C GLU A 191 14.32 -17.57 11.05
N ALA A 192 13.14 -18.17 11.06
CA ALA A 192 12.82 -19.34 10.25
C ALA A 192 11.98 -18.99 9.00
N LEU A 193 11.79 -17.70 8.73
CA LEU A 193 11.06 -17.21 7.56
C LEU A 193 11.96 -17.10 6.31
N ASP A 194 12.90 -18.04 6.15
CA ASP A 194 13.81 -18.06 5.02
C ASP A 194 13.21 -18.77 3.82
N ILE A 195 13.31 -18.14 2.65
CA ILE A 195 12.79 -18.74 1.42
C ILE A 195 13.76 -19.77 0.84
N LEU A 196 13.22 -20.92 0.45
CA LEU A 196 13.93 -21.96 -0.27
C LEU A 196 14.11 -21.53 -1.73
N VAL A 197 15.37 -21.44 -2.20
CA VAL A 197 15.71 -20.94 -3.54
C VAL A 197 16.38 -21.95 -4.45
N GLY A 198 16.78 -23.11 -3.96
CA GLY A 198 17.40 -24.12 -4.81
C GLY A 198 17.81 -25.43 -4.13
N ASN A 199 17.99 -26.48 -4.97
CA ASN A 199 18.50 -27.78 -4.56
C ASN A 199 19.46 -28.38 -5.61
N ARG A 200 19.66 -27.72 -6.76
CA ARG A 200 20.54 -28.22 -7.83
C ARG A 200 21.96 -27.67 -7.65
N PRO A 201 23.00 -28.55 -7.52
CA PRO A 201 24.38 -28.10 -7.40
C PRO A 201 24.95 -27.60 -8.73
N LEU A 202 25.82 -26.60 -8.66
CA LEU A 202 26.71 -26.24 -9.76
C LEU A 202 27.81 -27.33 -9.89
N VAL A 203 27.91 -27.95 -11.03
CA VAL A 203 28.94 -28.95 -11.29
C VAL A 203 30.04 -28.32 -12.14
N VAL A 204 31.20 -28.13 -11.57
CA VAL A 204 32.42 -27.73 -12.28
C VAL A 204 33.30 -28.97 -12.48
N ARG A 205 33.76 -29.21 -13.71
CA ARG A 205 34.63 -30.34 -14.02
C ARG A 205 36.05 -29.86 -14.23
N ASP A 206 37.03 -30.73 -13.86
CA ASP A 206 38.44 -30.51 -14.16
C ASP A 206 38.78 -30.92 -15.60
N GLU A 207 40.10 -30.88 -15.93
CA GLU A 207 40.59 -31.22 -17.25
C GLU A 207 40.41 -32.71 -17.60
N ASP A 208 40.30 -33.56 -16.58
CA ASP A 208 40.06 -35.00 -16.73
C ASP A 208 38.55 -35.35 -16.78
N GLY A 209 37.67 -34.33 -16.65
CA GLY A 209 36.24 -34.49 -16.68
C GLY A 209 35.58 -34.88 -15.34
N GLU A 210 36.38 -34.98 -14.27
CA GLU A 210 35.90 -35.30 -12.93
C GLU A 210 35.27 -34.08 -12.26
N ALA A 211 34.21 -34.29 -11.44
CA ALA A 211 33.57 -33.22 -10.70
C ALA A 211 34.50 -32.68 -9.59
N LYS A 212 34.76 -31.36 -9.63
CA LYS A 212 35.50 -30.67 -8.55
C LYS A 212 34.62 -30.51 -7.33
N GLU A 213 35.13 -30.84 -6.17
CA GLU A 213 34.51 -30.51 -4.89
C GLU A 213 34.38 -29.00 -4.74
N GLN A 214 33.21 -28.54 -4.40
CA GLN A 214 32.91 -27.13 -4.17
C GLN A 214 32.27 -26.94 -2.79
N LYS A 215 32.61 -25.81 -2.15
CA LYS A 215 31.93 -25.36 -0.95
C LYS A 215 30.60 -24.70 -1.37
N ALA A 216 29.48 -25.19 -0.87
CA ALA A 216 28.13 -24.67 -1.17
C ALA A 216 27.77 -24.64 -2.68
N PRO A 217 27.76 -25.81 -3.38
CA PRO A 217 27.55 -25.86 -4.82
C PRO A 217 26.10 -25.48 -5.24
N VAL A 218 25.10 -25.67 -4.37
CA VAL A 218 23.70 -25.28 -4.65
C VAL A 218 23.54 -23.78 -4.59
N LYS A 219 24.11 -23.12 -3.56
CA LYS A 219 24.19 -21.66 -3.50
C LYS A 219 24.92 -21.09 -4.72
N ALA A 220 26.04 -21.71 -5.11
CA ALA A 220 26.80 -21.27 -6.28
C ALA A 220 25.98 -21.34 -7.57
N PHE A 221 25.09 -22.35 -7.70
CA PHE A 221 24.21 -22.45 -8.85
C PHE A 221 23.10 -21.39 -8.84
N ALA A 222 22.49 -21.11 -7.69
CA ALA A 222 21.53 -20.02 -7.55
C ALA A 222 22.15 -18.66 -7.93
N LEU A 223 23.35 -18.37 -7.42
CA LEU A 223 24.09 -17.15 -7.79
C LEU A 223 24.39 -17.08 -9.29
N LYS A 224 24.78 -18.21 -9.91
CA LYS A 224 25.01 -18.25 -11.35
C LYS A 224 23.75 -17.90 -12.14
N LEU A 225 22.58 -18.42 -11.75
CA LEU A 225 21.32 -18.10 -12.44
C LEU A 225 20.95 -16.61 -12.31
N LEU A 226 21.18 -16.02 -11.14
CA LEU A 226 20.97 -14.59 -10.92
C LEU A 226 21.97 -13.74 -11.72
N ALA A 227 23.25 -14.17 -11.78
CA ALA A 227 24.24 -13.51 -12.61
C ALA A 227 23.90 -13.60 -14.11
N ASP A 228 23.47 -14.77 -14.59
CA ASP A 228 23.12 -14.99 -16.00
C ASP A 228 21.87 -14.14 -16.40
N LYS A 229 20.87 -14.00 -15.52
CA LYS A 229 19.62 -13.26 -15.83
C LYS A 229 19.76 -11.75 -15.60
N TYR A 230 20.37 -11.33 -14.52
CA TYR A 230 20.39 -9.95 -14.03
C TYR A 230 21.78 -9.30 -14.01
N GLY A 231 22.84 -10.05 -14.26
CA GLY A 231 24.21 -9.54 -14.23
C GLY A 231 24.68 -9.10 -12.83
N ILE A 232 24.13 -9.70 -11.77
CA ILE A 232 24.45 -9.39 -10.37
C ILE A 232 25.42 -10.39 -9.76
N GLU A 233 26.21 -9.92 -8.83
CA GLU A 233 27.13 -10.72 -8.00
C GLU A 233 26.63 -10.79 -6.55
N GLU A 234 27.17 -11.70 -5.74
CA GLU A 234 26.75 -11.85 -4.34
C GLU A 234 26.92 -10.55 -3.52
N GLU A 235 27.97 -9.77 -3.81
CA GLU A 235 28.24 -8.50 -3.13
C GLU A 235 27.14 -7.44 -3.43
N ASP A 236 26.44 -7.53 -4.55
CA ASP A 236 25.41 -6.58 -4.92
C ASP A 236 24.17 -6.63 -4.00
N PHE A 237 23.96 -7.74 -3.29
CA PHE A 237 22.91 -7.83 -2.26
C PHE A 237 23.10 -6.82 -1.11
N LEU A 238 24.32 -6.33 -0.86
CA LEU A 238 24.57 -5.30 0.17
C LEU A 238 23.81 -3.99 -0.11
N SER A 239 23.46 -3.74 -1.36
CA SER A 239 22.70 -2.57 -1.81
C SER A 239 21.44 -2.96 -2.57
N ALA A 240 20.82 -4.06 -2.17
CA ALA A 240 19.54 -4.52 -2.68
C ALA A 240 18.39 -4.06 -1.77
N GLU A 241 17.26 -3.75 -2.39
CA GLU A 241 15.95 -3.65 -1.76
C GLU A 241 15.07 -4.69 -2.44
N LEU A 242 15.05 -5.90 -1.88
CA LEU A 242 14.30 -7.04 -2.41
C LEU A 242 13.23 -7.48 -1.42
N GLU A 243 12.02 -7.58 -1.90
CA GLU A 243 10.81 -7.89 -1.16
C GLU A 243 10.26 -9.23 -1.60
N VAL A 244 9.94 -10.07 -0.63
CA VAL A 244 9.31 -11.37 -0.83
C VAL A 244 7.82 -11.20 -0.55
N VAL A 245 7.01 -11.40 -1.58
CA VAL A 245 5.57 -11.18 -1.58
C VAL A 245 4.82 -12.43 -2.07
N PRO A 246 3.52 -12.60 -1.78
CA PRO A 246 2.75 -13.71 -2.33
C PRO A 246 2.74 -13.69 -3.87
N ALA A 247 3.08 -14.83 -4.48
CA ALA A 247 3.07 -15.01 -5.93
C ALA A 247 1.66 -15.14 -6.48
N GLY A 248 1.43 -14.58 -7.65
CA GLY A 248 0.17 -14.68 -8.39
C GLY A 248 -0.73 -13.46 -8.26
N ARG A 249 -1.70 -13.39 -9.17
CA ARG A 249 -2.58 -12.23 -9.34
C ARG A 249 -3.72 -12.20 -8.32
N ALA A 250 -4.19 -11.01 -7.99
CA ALA A 250 -5.48 -10.82 -7.35
C ALA A 250 -6.61 -11.38 -8.22
N ARG A 251 -7.71 -11.80 -7.61
CA ARG A 251 -8.85 -12.46 -8.28
C ARG A 251 -10.18 -12.10 -7.65
N ASP A 252 -11.24 -12.29 -8.43
CA ASP A 252 -12.59 -12.34 -7.90
C ASP A 252 -12.72 -13.40 -6.81
N LEU A 253 -13.39 -13.05 -5.72
CA LEU A 253 -13.70 -13.95 -4.61
C LEU A 253 -15.22 -14.14 -4.50
N GLY A 254 -15.62 -15.38 -4.25
CA GLY A 254 -17.01 -15.80 -4.08
C GLY A 254 -17.64 -16.30 -5.39
N PHE A 255 -18.75 -17.03 -5.28
CA PHE A 255 -19.47 -17.55 -6.45
C PHE A 255 -20.08 -16.45 -7.30
N ASP A 256 -20.44 -15.34 -6.67
CA ASP A 256 -21.06 -14.15 -7.27
C ASP A 256 -20.02 -13.12 -7.72
N ARG A 257 -18.73 -13.38 -7.46
CA ARG A 257 -17.61 -12.47 -7.79
C ARG A 257 -17.74 -11.07 -7.19
N SER A 258 -18.44 -10.94 -6.06
CA SER A 258 -18.72 -9.66 -5.42
C SER A 258 -17.54 -9.07 -4.64
N MET A 259 -16.47 -9.84 -4.46
CA MET A 259 -15.30 -9.46 -3.68
C MET A 259 -14.02 -9.65 -4.49
N VAL A 260 -12.94 -9.05 -4.02
CA VAL A 260 -11.57 -9.22 -4.52
C VAL A 260 -10.73 -9.89 -3.45
N LEU A 261 -9.97 -10.92 -3.81
CA LEU A 261 -8.92 -11.54 -3.00
C LEU A 261 -7.57 -11.16 -3.60
N GLY A 262 -6.72 -10.48 -2.83
CA GLY A 262 -5.41 -10.03 -3.28
C GLY A 262 -4.44 -9.82 -2.13
N TYR A 263 -3.15 -9.70 -2.44
CA TYR A 263 -2.11 -9.30 -1.51
C TYR A 263 -2.04 -7.78 -1.43
N GLY A 264 -1.81 -7.25 -0.21
CA GLY A 264 -1.54 -5.83 0.01
C GLY A 264 -2.76 -4.93 -0.22
N GLN A 265 -3.99 -5.43 0.02
CA GLN A 265 -5.17 -4.57 0.01
C GLN A 265 -5.10 -3.49 1.08
N ASP A 266 -4.41 -3.77 2.17
CA ASP A 266 -3.89 -2.83 3.14
C ASP A 266 -2.54 -2.25 2.63
N ASP A 267 -2.46 -1.00 2.11
CA ASP A 267 -3.58 -0.07 1.87
C ASP A 267 -3.73 0.26 0.37
N SER A 268 -3.28 -0.67 -0.51
CA SER A 268 -3.33 -0.44 -1.96
C SER A 268 -4.76 -0.17 -2.47
N VAL A 269 -5.80 -0.66 -1.80
CA VAL A 269 -7.18 -0.42 -2.21
C VAL A 269 -7.58 1.05 -2.02
N CYS A 270 -7.21 1.65 -0.89
CA CYS A 270 -7.49 3.07 -0.63
C CYS A 270 -6.53 3.96 -1.44
N ALA A 271 -5.28 3.53 -1.62
CA ALA A 271 -4.31 4.25 -2.45
C ALA A 271 -4.75 4.28 -3.93
N TYR A 272 -5.21 3.14 -4.48
CA TYR A 272 -5.72 3.06 -5.84
C TYR A 272 -6.98 3.90 -6.05
N THR A 273 -7.96 3.79 -5.16
CA THR A 273 -9.21 4.57 -5.26
C THR A 273 -8.96 6.06 -5.07
N SER A 274 -8.00 6.47 -4.23
CA SER A 274 -7.55 7.85 -4.11
C SER A 274 -6.87 8.36 -5.39
N LEU A 275 -6.00 7.53 -5.99
CA LEU A 275 -5.36 7.84 -7.27
C LEU A 275 -6.38 8.02 -8.39
N VAL A 276 -7.30 7.06 -8.56
CA VAL A 276 -8.30 7.10 -9.63
C VAL A 276 -9.22 8.30 -9.46
N ALA A 277 -9.68 8.60 -8.24
CA ALA A 277 -10.47 9.78 -7.94
C ALA A 277 -9.74 11.10 -8.27
N GLN A 278 -8.44 11.19 -7.95
CA GLN A 278 -7.61 12.35 -8.33
C GLN A 278 -7.48 12.50 -9.85
N LEU A 279 -7.36 11.37 -10.57
CA LEU A 279 -7.29 11.38 -12.03
C LEU A 279 -8.64 11.67 -12.69
N ALA A 280 -9.75 11.25 -12.08
CA ALA A 280 -11.10 11.51 -12.57
C ALA A 280 -11.43 13.01 -12.59
N VAL A 281 -10.97 13.75 -11.58
CA VAL A 281 -11.15 15.23 -11.54
C VAL A 281 -10.10 15.97 -12.38
N ALA A 282 -9.17 15.28 -13.03
CA ALA A 282 -8.11 15.91 -13.82
C ALA A 282 -8.69 16.65 -15.03
N GLY A 283 -8.54 17.98 -15.04
CA GLY A 283 -9.06 18.85 -16.10
C GLY A 283 -10.42 19.49 -15.76
N GLU A 284 -11.02 19.18 -14.63
CA GLU A 284 -12.16 19.93 -14.09
C GLU A 284 -11.69 21.26 -13.48
N GLU A 285 -12.56 22.28 -13.50
CA GLU A 285 -12.35 23.50 -12.73
C GLU A 285 -12.76 23.24 -11.28
N LEU A 286 -11.77 23.11 -10.39
CA LEU A 286 -11.98 22.91 -8.97
C LEU A 286 -11.94 24.23 -8.21
N ASP A 287 -12.75 24.34 -7.15
CA ASP A 287 -12.73 25.52 -6.26
C ASP A 287 -11.43 25.55 -5.43
N ARG A 288 -11.11 24.44 -4.76
CA ARG A 288 -9.87 24.23 -3.98
C ARG A 288 -8.90 23.31 -4.73
N ALA A 289 -7.64 23.40 -4.42
CA ALA A 289 -6.67 22.45 -4.95
C ALA A 289 -6.99 21.02 -4.48
N ALA A 290 -6.96 20.07 -5.42
CA ALA A 290 -7.06 18.64 -5.18
C ALA A 290 -5.66 18.03 -5.04
N VAL A 291 -5.45 17.25 -3.99
CA VAL A 291 -4.15 16.65 -3.67
C VAL A 291 -4.33 15.16 -3.37
N CYS A 292 -3.51 14.32 -3.99
CA CYS A 292 -3.37 12.90 -3.63
C CYS A 292 -1.96 12.66 -3.12
N VAL A 293 -1.83 12.17 -1.87
CA VAL A 293 -0.55 11.90 -1.20
C VAL A 293 -0.46 10.41 -0.94
N LEU A 294 0.48 9.74 -1.60
CA LEU A 294 0.73 8.31 -1.48
C LEU A 294 2.11 8.11 -0.86
N VAL A 295 2.16 7.53 0.33
CA VAL A 295 3.38 7.45 1.15
C VAL A 295 3.77 6.00 1.46
N ASP A 296 5.03 5.82 1.80
CA ASP A 296 5.66 4.56 2.21
C ASP A 296 5.77 4.49 3.75
N LYS A 297 6.07 3.33 4.28
CA LYS A 297 6.47 3.09 5.69
C LYS A 297 5.37 3.25 6.75
N GLU A 298 4.10 3.25 6.38
CA GLU A 298 3.03 3.27 7.37
C GLU A 298 3.16 2.08 8.32
N GLU A 299 3.34 0.89 7.76
CA GLU A 299 3.41 -0.40 8.43
C GLU A 299 4.55 -0.54 9.47
N ILE A 300 5.51 0.36 9.43
CA ILE A 300 6.64 0.44 10.36
C ILE A 300 6.73 1.79 11.08
N GLY A 301 5.63 2.56 11.11
CA GLY A 301 5.48 3.78 11.91
C GLY A 301 5.72 5.08 11.18
N SER A 302 5.66 5.11 9.84
CA SER A 302 5.74 6.31 8.98
C SER A 302 7.05 7.12 9.09
N VAL A 303 8.11 6.58 9.67
CA VAL A 303 9.39 7.24 9.90
C VAL A 303 10.35 6.98 8.74
N GLY A 304 11.07 8.01 8.32
CA GLY A 304 12.04 7.96 7.22
C GLY A 304 11.67 8.91 6.08
N ALA A 305 12.54 8.99 5.06
CA ALA A 305 12.44 10.01 4.01
C ALA A 305 11.18 9.86 3.14
N THR A 306 10.60 8.68 3.05
CA THR A 306 9.47 8.34 2.19
C THR A 306 8.15 8.18 2.94
N GLY A 307 8.19 8.15 4.29
CA GLY A 307 7.01 8.05 5.15
C GLY A 307 6.31 9.39 5.33
N MET A 308 5.05 9.37 5.79
CA MET A 308 4.25 10.58 6.02
C MET A 308 4.88 11.52 7.06
N ALA A 309 5.68 11.02 8.00
CA ALA A 309 6.38 11.83 9.00
C ALA A 309 7.58 12.61 8.42
N SER A 310 7.95 12.40 7.16
CA SER A 310 8.99 13.17 6.47
C SER A 310 8.50 14.58 6.13
N GLN A 311 9.43 15.42 5.70
CA GLN A 311 9.09 16.76 5.19
C GLN A 311 8.66 16.77 3.71
N PHE A 312 8.54 15.61 3.07
CA PHE A 312 8.25 15.53 1.64
C PHE A 312 6.95 16.26 1.28
N PHE A 313 5.86 15.99 2.00
CA PHE A 313 4.57 16.65 1.76
C PHE A 313 4.68 18.18 1.93
N GLU A 314 5.23 18.65 3.06
CA GLU A 314 5.34 20.08 3.34
C GLU A 314 6.24 20.80 2.31
N ASN A 315 7.38 20.20 1.96
CA ASN A 315 8.31 20.77 0.98
C ASN A 315 7.66 20.83 -0.43
N THR A 316 6.95 19.79 -0.83
CA THR A 316 6.24 19.77 -2.13
C THR A 316 5.21 20.89 -2.23
N ILE A 317 4.40 21.09 -1.19
CA ILE A 317 3.42 22.17 -1.17
C ILE A 317 4.12 23.54 -1.14
N ALA A 318 5.23 23.68 -0.43
CA ALA A 318 6.00 24.92 -0.41
C ALA A 318 6.53 25.32 -1.81
N GLU A 319 7.08 24.36 -2.57
CA GLU A 319 7.56 24.59 -3.94
C GLU A 319 6.41 24.98 -4.87
N ILE A 320 5.27 24.28 -4.78
CA ILE A 320 4.09 24.59 -5.59
C ILE A 320 3.59 26.02 -5.27
N MET A 321 3.52 26.40 -3.97
CA MET A 321 3.14 27.75 -3.56
C MET A 321 4.09 28.81 -4.09
N GLU A 322 5.40 28.55 -4.11
CA GLU A 322 6.40 29.47 -4.68
C GLU A 322 6.18 29.67 -6.18
N LEU A 323 5.94 28.58 -6.92
CA LEU A 323 5.65 28.64 -8.37
C LEU A 323 4.30 29.30 -8.66
N ALA A 324 3.31 29.18 -7.77
CA ALA A 324 2.01 29.85 -7.88
C ALA A 324 2.06 31.34 -7.47
N GLY A 325 3.19 31.81 -6.93
CA GLY A 325 3.31 33.20 -6.45
C GLY A 325 2.72 33.44 -5.05
N GLU A 326 2.49 32.38 -4.29
CA GLU A 326 1.94 32.37 -2.94
C GLU A 326 2.99 31.96 -1.87
N GLY A 327 4.28 31.90 -2.24
CA GLY A 327 5.36 31.39 -1.40
C GLY A 327 5.55 32.14 -0.06
N GLY A 328 6.22 31.47 0.86
CA GLY A 328 6.59 31.96 2.16
C GLY A 328 6.08 31.15 3.34
N ILE A 329 6.78 31.22 4.48
CA ILE A 329 6.52 30.38 5.65
C ILE A 329 5.12 30.55 6.25
N LEU A 330 4.62 31.80 6.34
CA LEU A 330 3.28 32.04 6.89
C LEU A 330 2.16 31.67 5.96
N PRO A 331 2.22 31.97 4.63
CA PRO A 331 1.27 31.42 3.67
C PRO A 331 1.20 29.88 3.71
N LEU A 332 2.35 29.18 3.71
CA LEU A 332 2.40 27.72 3.81
C LEU A 332 1.69 27.21 5.07
N ARG A 333 2.00 27.77 6.25
CA ARG A 333 1.35 27.35 7.51
C ARG A 333 -0.16 27.60 7.50
N ARG A 334 -0.63 28.67 6.86
CA ARG A 334 -2.06 28.95 6.68
C ARG A 334 -2.71 27.95 5.72
N ALA A 335 -2.07 27.67 4.61
CA ALA A 335 -2.53 26.69 3.63
C ALA A 335 -2.74 25.30 4.28
N LEU A 336 -1.73 24.81 5.00
CA LEU A 336 -1.79 23.53 5.69
C LEU A 336 -2.89 23.51 6.77
N ALA A 337 -3.01 24.57 7.58
CA ALA A 337 -4.01 24.62 8.64
C ALA A 337 -5.45 24.78 8.12
N ALA A 338 -5.66 25.37 6.94
CA ALA A 338 -6.96 25.54 6.31
C ALA A 338 -7.39 24.33 5.47
N SER A 339 -6.52 23.35 5.28
CA SER A 339 -6.76 22.16 4.49
C SER A 339 -7.65 21.15 5.21
N ALA A 340 -8.23 20.25 4.43
CA ALA A 340 -9.00 19.11 4.91
C ALA A 340 -8.51 17.82 4.24
N MET A 341 -8.43 16.74 5.01
CA MET A 341 -7.88 15.47 4.51
C MET A 341 -8.81 14.28 4.86
N LEU A 342 -9.02 13.43 3.87
CA LEU A 342 -9.38 12.03 4.08
C LEU A 342 -8.08 11.24 4.15
N SER A 343 -7.74 10.76 5.34
CA SER A 343 -6.62 9.84 5.56
C SER A 343 -7.13 8.46 5.24
N SER A 344 -6.88 8.02 4.02
CA SER A 344 -7.39 6.76 3.53
C SER A 344 -6.54 5.63 4.09
N ASP A 345 -7.22 4.67 4.74
CA ASP A 345 -6.62 3.47 5.31
C ASP A 345 -7.75 2.46 5.54
N VAL A 346 -7.48 1.19 5.32
CA VAL A 346 -8.48 0.13 5.43
C VAL A 346 -8.99 -0.02 6.87
N SER A 347 -10.20 -0.55 7.00
CA SER A 347 -10.84 -0.84 8.29
C SER A 347 -11.06 -2.33 8.46
N ALA A 348 -10.95 -2.83 9.70
CA ALA A 348 -11.24 -4.22 10.01
C ALA A 348 -12.71 -4.55 9.73
N GLY A 349 -12.95 -5.35 8.71
CA GLY A 349 -14.27 -5.86 8.36
C GLY A 349 -14.80 -6.80 9.45
N PHE A 350 -16.08 -6.68 9.78
CA PHE A 350 -16.72 -7.60 10.73
C PHE A 350 -16.70 -9.02 10.18
N ASP A 351 -15.95 -9.89 10.87
CA ASP A 351 -15.89 -11.31 10.54
C ASP A 351 -16.72 -12.10 11.56
N PRO A 352 -17.82 -12.75 11.13
CA PRO A 352 -18.68 -13.53 12.03
C PRO A 352 -17.96 -14.72 12.68
N ALA A 353 -16.87 -15.22 12.08
CA ALA A 353 -16.04 -16.27 12.67
C ALA A 353 -15.27 -15.78 13.92
N TYR A 354 -15.06 -14.48 14.03
CA TYR A 354 -14.31 -13.81 15.09
C TYR A 354 -15.14 -12.72 15.79
N ALA A 355 -16.48 -12.83 15.78
CA ALA A 355 -17.40 -11.82 16.30
C ALA A 355 -17.11 -11.35 17.74
N SER A 356 -16.43 -12.16 18.56
CA SER A 356 -16.13 -11.84 19.97
C SER A 356 -15.17 -10.66 20.16
N VAL A 357 -14.37 -10.30 19.12
CA VAL A 357 -13.43 -9.18 19.18
C VAL A 357 -13.99 -7.89 18.56
N PHE A 358 -15.20 -7.92 18.02
CA PHE A 358 -15.89 -6.78 17.42
C PHE A 358 -17.04 -6.27 18.30
N GLU A 359 -17.35 -4.99 18.17
CA GLU A 359 -18.58 -4.37 18.65
C GLU A 359 -19.50 -4.13 17.45
N ALA A 360 -20.51 -4.99 17.26
CA ALA A 360 -21.28 -5.09 16.02
C ALA A 360 -21.92 -3.78 15.54
N LYS A 361 -22.32 -2.86 16.45
CA LYS A 361 -22.94 -1.58 16.06
C LYS A 361 -21.96 -0.56 15.50
N ASN A 362 -20.68 -0.72 15.82
CA ASN A 362 -19.59 0.19 15.43
C ASN A 362 -18.50 -0.57 14.65
N SER A 363 -18.86 -1.59 13.90
CA SER A 363 -17.96 -2.31 13.01
C SER A 363 -18.23 -1.97 11.55
N ALA A 364 -17.20 -2.10 10.71
CA ALA A 364 -17.34 -2.01 9.27
C ALA A 364 -17.86 -3.33 8.69
N TYR A 365 -18.77 -3.26 7.74
CA TYR A 365 -19.33 -4.42 7.05
C TYR A 365 -19.01 -4.35 5.57
N LEU A 366 -18.60 -5.48 4.98
CA LEU A 366 -18.35 -5.58 3.55
C LEU A 366 -19.63 -5.31 2.75
N GLY A 367 -19.51 -4.55 1.66
CA GLY A 367 -20.63 -4.22 0.81
C GLY A 367 -21.55 -3.12 1.37
N HIS A 368 -21.09 -2.37 2.36
CA HIS A 368 -21.84 -1.25 2.95
C HIS A 368 -21.24 0.12 2.61
N GLY A 369 -20.27 0.16 1.73
CA GLY A 369 -19.66 1.36 1.18
C GLY A 369 -18.49 1.89 1.98
N LEU A 370 -18.10 3.14 1.68
CA LEU A 370 -16.96 3.84 2.25
C LEU A 370 -17.06 3.90 3.78
N VAL A 371 -15.97 3.58 4.47
CA VAL A 371 -15.90 3.57 5.94
C VAL A 371 -15.28 4.87 6.43
N PHE A 372 -15.83 5.47 7.47
CA PHE A 372 -15.22 6.57 8.22
C PHE A 372 -14.97 6.15 9.66
N ASN A 373 -13.72 6.27 10.08
CA ASN A 373 -13.32 6.09 11.48
C ASN A 373 -13.11 7.47 12.10
N LYS A 374 -13.99 7.86 13.02
CA LYS A 374 -13.83 9.14 13.73
C LYS A 374 -12.50 9.18 14.50
N TYR A 375 -12.05 8.03 14.97
CA TYR A 375 -10.76 7.78 15.61
C TYR A 375 -10.36 6.32 15.41
N THR A 376 -9.08 6.06 15.44
CA THR A 376 -8.44 4.75 15.51
C THR A 376 -7.71 4.62 16.85
N GLY A 377 -6.64 3.92 16.97
CA GLY A 377 -5.83 3.88 18.17
C GLY A 377 -6.39 2.97 19.29
N ALA A 378 -5.53 2.64 20.23
CA ALA A 378 -5.80 1.78 21.36
C ALA A 378 -5.76 2.57 22.68
N ARG A 379 -6.12 1.91 23.81
CA ARG A 379 -5.94 2.46 25.16
C ARG A 379 -6.45 3.89 25.32
N GLY A 380 -7.73 4.08 25.14
CA GLY A 380 -8.37 5.38 25.25
C GLY A 380 -8.01 6.35 24.14
N LYS A 381 -7.96 5.88 22.89
CA LYS A 381 -7.65 6.63 21.66
C LYS A 381 -6.20 7.17 21.59
N SER A 382 -5.27 6.53 22.30
CA SER A 382 -3.87 6.96 22.28
C SER A 382 -3.25 6.79 20.90
N GLY A 383 -2.52 7.82 20.42
CA GLY A 383 -1.85 7.82 19.13
C GLY A 383 -2.80 7.96 17.93
N SER A 384 -4.05 8.36 18.16
CA SER A 384 -5.09 8.53 17.15
C SER A 384 -5.37 10.00 16.86
N ASN A 385 -5.80 10.31 15.64
CA ASN A 385 -6.59 11.50 15.36
C ASN A 385 -8.04 11.27 15.84
N ASP A 386 -8.69 12.26 16.44
CA ASP A 386 -10.13 12.24 16.79
C ASP A 386 -10.82 13.37 16.02
N ALA A 387 -11.44 13.03 14.88
CA ALA A 387 -12.06 14.01 14.01
C ALA A 387 -13.16 14.80 14.73
N ARG A 388 -13.14 16.13 14.59
CA ARG A 388 -14.11 17.00 15.23
C ARG A 388 -15.52 16.85 14.65
N ALA A 389 -16.54 17.15 15.44
CA ALA A 389 -17.94 16.94 15.08
C ALA A 389 -18.37 17.71 13.83
N GLU A 390 -17.89 18.95 13.64
CA GLU A 390 -18.20 19.80 12.50
C GLU A 390 -17.63 19.22 11.20
N TYR A 391 -16.43 18.65 11.25
CA TYR A 391 -15.84 18.00 10.09
C TYR A 391 -16.59 16.72 9.71
N MET A 392 -16.95 15.91 10.70
CA MET A 392 -17.85 14.76 10.49
C MET A 392 -19.16 15.16 9.83
N ALA A 393 -19.76 16.26 10.25
CA ALA A 393 -21.01 16.76 9.65
C ALA A 393 -20.80 17.22 8.19
N ARG A 394 -19.67 17.88 7.90
CA ARG A 394 -19.30 18.27 6.51
C ARG A 394 -19.13 17.03 5.63
N ILE A 395 -18.38 16.03 6.08
CA ILE A 395 -18.16 14.80 5.31
C ILE A 395 -19.48 14.08 5.04
N ARG A 396 -20.33 13.91 6.05
CA ARG A 396 -21.65 13.31 5.88
C ARG A 396 -22.49 14.03 4.83
N LYS A 397 -22.46 15.37 4.84
CA LYS A 397 -23.18 16.17 3.85
C LYS A 397 -22.64 15.93 2.43
N ILE A 398 -21.31 15.92 2.25
CA ILE A 398 -20.69 15.65 0.95
C ILE A 398 -21.13 14.29 0.40
N MET A 399 -21.06 13.25 1.23
CA MET A 399 -21.43 11.89 0.83
C MET A 399 -22.92 11.75 0.51
N ASP A 400 -23.78 12.32 1.37
CA ASP A 400 -25.24 12.28 1.17
C ASP A 400 -25.65 13.07 -0.09
N ASP A 401 -25.06 14.25 -0.35
CA ASP A 401 -25.34 15.06 -1.56
C ASP A 401 -24.90 14.33 -2.85
N ALA A 402 -23.80 13.58 -2.79
CA ALA A 402 -23.30 12.79 -3.92
C ALA A 402 -23.96 11.41 -4.07
N GLY A 403 -24.84 11.03 -3.14
CA GLY A 403 -25.48 9.71 -3.14
C GLY A 403 -24.54 8.54 -2.86
N VAL A 404 -23.39 8.80 -2.21
CA VAL A 404 -22.38 7.79 -1.84
C VAL A 404 -22.84 7.00 -0.62
N GLN A 405 -22.74 5.68 -0.69
CA GLN A 405 -22.97 4.83 0.46
C GLN A 405 -21.75 4.85 1.38
N PHE A 406 -21.97 5.12 2.66
CA PHE A 406 -20.92 5.12 3.66
C PHE A 406 -21.39 4.57 5.01
N GLN A 407 -20.46 4.15 5.82
CA GLN A 407 -20.67 3.67 7.16
C GLN A 407 -19.65 4.32 8.10
N THR A 408 -19.86 4.17 9.41
CA THR A 408 -18.90 4.62 10.43
C THR A 408 -18.55 3.45 11.32
N CYS A 409 -17.28 3.30 11.71
CA CYS A 409 -16.86 2.23 12.59
C CYS A 409 -15.73 2.62 13.53
N GLU A 410 -15.37 1.70 14.40
CA GLU A 410 -14.17 1.65 15.23
C GLU A 410 -13.40 0.38 14.89
N LEU A 411 -12.10 0.39 15.10
CA LEU A 411 -11.24 -0.77 14.88
C LEU A 411 -11.36 -1.77 16.02
N GLY A 412 -12.31 -2.70 15.90
CA GLY A 412 -12.58 -3.70 16.90
C GLY A 412 -13.31 -3.15 18.13
N LYS A 413 -13.47 -4.00 19.14
CA LYS A 413 -14.09 -3.64 20.40
C LYS A 413 -13.07 -3.02 21.37
N VAL A 414 -13.52 -2.12 22.25
CA VAL A 414 -12.69 -1.49 23.28
C VAL A 414 -11.86 -2.53 24.02
N ASP A 415 -10.59 -2.26 24.22
CA ASP A 415 -9.57 -3.12 24.83
C ASP A 415 -9.21 -4.41 24.07
N ALA A 416 -9.86 -4.71 22.95
CA ALA A 416 -9.51 -5.86 22.12
C ALA A 416 -8.40 -5.56 21.08
N GLY A 417 -8.34 -4.32 20.60
CA GLY A 417 -7.37 -3.90 19.60
C GLY A 417 -7.37 -2.40 19.37
N GLY A 418 -6.71 -1.99 18.33
CA GLY A 418 -6.55 -0.63 17.85
C GLY A 418 -5.29 -0.54 17.03
N GLY A 419 -5.26 0.29 16.03
CA GLY A 419 -4.13 0.53 15.14
C GLY A 419 -3.82 2.02 15.03
N GLY A 420 -2.60 2.36 14.65
CA GLY A 420 -2.25 3.70 14.18
C GLY A 420 -2.58 3.80 12.70
N THR A 421 -2.67 5.01 12.20
CA THR A 421 -2.78 5.37 10.78
C THR A 421 -1.95 6.62 10.56
N ILE A 422 -1.77 7.04 9.32
CA ILE A 422 -1.05 8.30 9.04
C ILE A 422 -1.81 9.54 9.52
N ALA A 423 -3.10 9.46 9.85
CA ALA A 423 -3.98 10.60 10.13
C ALA A 423 -3.47 11.58 11.20
N TYR A 424 -2.83 11.09 12.26
CA TYR A 424 -2.32 11.94 13.33
C TYR A 424 -1.16 12.85 12.88
N ILE A 425 -0.49 12.51 11.79
CA ILE A 425 0.68 13.26 11.29
C ILE A 425 0.22 14.58 10.63
N PRO A 426 -0.65 14.57 9.58
CA PRO A 426 -1.16 15.81 9.00
C PRO A 426 -2.02 16.61 9.98
N ALA A 427 -2.70 15.98 10.93
CA ALA A 427 -3.42 16.68 11.98
C ALA A 427 -2.54 17.63 12.82
N LYS A 428 -1.22 17.38 12.92
CA LYS A 428 -0.27 18.27 13.58
C LYS A 428 -0.14 19.65 12.91
N TYR A 429 -0.49 19.76 11.64
CA TYR A 429 -0.53 21.07 10.93
C TYR A 429 -1.77 21.89 11.28
N GLY A 430 -2.74 21.32 12.01
CA GLY A 430 -3.99 21.96 12.39
C GLY A 430 -5.11 21.81 11.37
N MET A 431 -4.92 21.01 10.32
CA MET A 431 -5.95 20.72 9.34
C MET A 431 -7.03 19.76 9.89
N ASP A 432 -8.18 19.76 9.26
CA ASP A 432 -9.21 18.77 9.51
C ASP A 432 -8.84 17.42 8.90
N VAL A 433 -8.77 16.36 9.71
CA VAL A 433 -8.43 15.02 9.23
C VAL A 433 -9.45 14.00 9.77
N ILE A 434 -9.82 13.04 8.95
CA ILE A 434 -10.58 11.85 9.35
C ILE A 434 -10.02 10.63 8.63
N ASP A 435 -10.01 9.49 9.32
CA ASP A 435 -9.69 8.20 8.70
C ASP A 435 -10.85 7.73 7.84
N SER A 436 -10.54 7.26 6.63
CA SER A 436 -11.51 6.87 5.61
C SER A 436 -10.96 5.72 4.78
N GLY A 437 -11.74 4.70 4.50
CA GLY A 437 -11.29 3.57 3.69
C GLY A 437 -12.36 2.53 3.42
N VAL A 438 -11.95 1.29 3.24
CA VAL A 438 -12.86 0.18 2.98
C VAL A 438 -12.71 -0.94 4.01
N ALA A 439 -13.75 -1.74 4.16
CA ALA A 439 -13.71 -2.91 5.03
C ALA A 439 -12.88 -4.04 4.40
N VAL A 440 -11.90 -4.57 5.14
CA VAL A 440 -11.04 -5.67 4.72
C VAL A 440 -11.11 -6.82 5.72
N LEU A 441 -11.19 -8.05 5.21
CA LEU A 441 -11.03 -9.28 5.99
C LEU A 441 -9.61 -9.81 5.83
N SER A 442 -9.11 -10.45 6.89
CA SER A 442 -7.76 -11.03 6.91
C SER A 442 -6.64 -10.01 6.70
N MET A 443 -6.83 -8.75 7.14
CA MET A 443 -5.83 -7.68 7.10
C MET A 443 -4.45 -8.18 7.57
N HIS A 444 -3.37 -7.75 6.90
CA HIS A 444 -1.97 -8.19 7.12
C HIS A 444 -1.67 -9.67 6.83
N SER A 445 -2.60 -10.42 6.23
CA SER A 445 -2.29 -11.77 5.76
C SER A 445 -1.74 -11.75 4.32
N PRO A 446 -1.13 -12.84 3.84
CA PRO A 446 -0.71 -12.94 2.44
C PRO A 446 -1.83 -12.75 1.42
N TRP A 447 -3.08 -12.98 1.83
CA TRP A 447 -4.26 -12.78 1.01
C TRP A 447 -5.38 -12.15 1.83
N GLU A 448 -5.87 -11.01 1.37
CA GLU A 448 -6.86 -10.18 2.01
C GLU A 448 -8.09 -10.06 1.12
N ALA A 449 -9.26 -9.79 1.71
CA ALA A 449 -10.50 -9.72 0.96
C ALA A 449 -11.27 -8.43 1.24
N THR A 450 -11.72 -7.76 0.18
CA THR A 450 -12.64 -6.62 0.25
C THR A 450 -13.78 -6.73 -0.74
N SER A 451 -14.84 -5.93 -0.57
CA SER A 451 -16.01 -5.91 -1.45
C SER A 451 -15.80 -4.94 -2.62
N LYS A 452 -16.17 -5.36 -3.84
CA LYS A 452 -16.18 -4.48 -5.01
C LYS A 452 -17.09 -3.27 -4.83
N ALA A 453 -18.21 -3.43 -4.09
CA ALA A 453 -19.08 -2.31 -3.76
C ALA A 453 -18.38 -1.26 -2.90
N ASP A 454 -17.55 -1.68 -1.95
CA ASP A 454 -16.83 -0.75 -1.08
C ASP A 454 -15.73 0.00 -1.86
N ILE A 455 -15.05 -0.67 -2.81
CA ILE A 455 -14.10 -0.06 -3.75
C ILE A 455 -14.80 1.02 -4.59
N TYR A 456 -15.97 0.72 -5.14
CA TYR A 456 -16.75 1.64 -5.98
C TYR A 456 -17.24 2.86 -5.19
N GLU A 457 -17.77 2.64 -3.99
CA GLU A 457 -18.22 3.76 -3.15
C GLU A 457 -17.04 4.59 -2.60
N ALA A 458 -15.87 3.99 -2.39
CA ALA A 458 -14.67 4.73 -1.99
C ALA A 458 -14.21 5.70 -3.09
N GLU A 459 -14.11 5.23 -4.32
CA GLU A 459 -13.73 6.07 -5.46
C GLU A 459 -14.70 7.24 -5.63
N ARG A 460 -16.02 6.99 -5.67
CA ARG A 460 -17.05 8.02 -5.78
C ARG A 460 -17.04 9.02 -4.62
N GLY A 461 -16.80 8.53 -3.40
CA GLY A 461 -16.71 9.37 -2.21
C GLY A 461 -15.48 10.26 -2.22
N TYR A 462 -14.36 9.76 -2.71
CA TYR A 462 -13.12 10.52 -2.86
C TYR A 462 -13.24 11.60 -3.95
N GLU A 463 -13.84 11.28 -5.10
CA GLU A 463 -14.19 12.30 -6.11
C GLU A 463 -15.09 13.40 -5.55
N ALA A 464 -16.16 13.03 -4.85
CA ALA A 464 -17.09 13.98 -4.26
C ALA A 464 -16.38 14.90 -3.25
N PHE A 465 -15.43 14.37 -2.48
CA PHE A 465 -14.65 15.15 -1.53
C PHE A 465 -13.69 16.12 -2.23
N LEU A 466 -13.03 15.69 -3.31
CA LEU A 466 -12.13 16.57 -4.06
C LEU A 466 -12.86 17.75 -4.72
N ARG A 467 -14.10 17.55 -5.14
CA ARG A 467 -14.96 18.60 -5.76
C ARG A 467 -15.60 19.54 -4.74
N ALA A 468 -15.58 19.27 -3.41
CA ALA A 468 -16.33 19.97 -2.36
C ALA A 468 -15.70 21.27 -1.85
#